data_becd2d9f4f2e9ab77556452eb71884fb
#
_entry.id   becd2d9f4f2e9ab77556452eb71884fb
#
_cell.length_a   1.000
_cell.length_b   1.000
_cell.length_c   1.000
_cell.angle_alpha   90.00
_cell.angle_beta   90.00
_cell.angle_gamma   90.00
#
_symmetry.space_group_name_H-M   'P 1'
#
loop_
_entity.id
_entity.type
_entity.pdbx_description
1 polymer ?
#
loop_
_entity_poly.entity_id
_entity_poly.type
_entity_poly.pdbx_seq_one_letter_code
_entity_poly.pdbx_strand_id
1 'polypeptide(L)'
;MINRRKFLASMTALPGTYMLSACGGGGVGELPESSAKASDDSALPDSTAKAAANASADGTTIPNGTSIIDKTGAVWTLSGGMVYKNKSSVSIANVVMLLWSGGKIYQKNKSNQFYVWSNKWLACNDPRVDVAAPAGSFFGMNGHWDYRYTPAETISILKALGCTMYRLGSNGTTQQNNAVAKMASAMNGTGIKILALVQQGLTDASGNLFGSEAAAYATAYNTGMTVAAALKPHGVTMYECGNELTRRSQTVLHSNRAGTDVVDFNNANWPVMRGVMRGLMAGVKAIQPDAKCGINFCVADIGASDALWDGMQPDGTSGHPKVRWDITTWHNYEVYGDLFDIGSDGAGPHFDLPQYCKARYGVPFMITEWNANPEQTDAYRATFVQSRLQSFYNARKTHNIQSTMYYVLDSGDHTFGIMTNGVPINPVYSSYTNFARARSGA
;
A
#
# COMPACT_ATOMS: atom_id res chain seq x y z
N MET A 1 -1.82 22.52 10.93
CA MET A 1 -1.08 21.54 10.10
C MET A 1 -0.21 20.73 11.03
N ILE A 2 -0.54 19.45 11.20
CA ILE A 2 0.25 18.54 12.04
C ILE A 2 1.54 18.25 11.27
N ASN A 3 2.67 18.46 11.93
CA ASN A 3 3.96 18.31 11.29
C ASN A 3 4.24 16.83 10.97
N ARG A 4 4.16 16.44 9.70
CA ARG A 4 4.43 15.10 9.15
C ARG A 4 5.70 14.47 9.74
N ARG A 5 6.70 15.29 10.07
CA ARG A 5 7.95 14.85 10.72
C ARG A 5 7.74 14.26 12.11
N LYS A 6 6.77 14.79 12.89
CA LYS A 6 6.49 14.26 14.23
C LYS A 6 5.77 12.93 14.19
N PHE A 7 4.86 12.73 13.21
CA PHE A 7 4.13 11.47 13.10
C PHE A 7 5.03 10.32 12.59
N LEU A 8 5.85 10.56 11.57
CA LEU A 8 6.83 9.58 11.10
C LEU A 8 7.89 9.29 12.18
N ALA A 9 8.31 10.32 12.93
CA ALA A 9 9.22 10.14 14.08
C ALA A 9 8.53 9.40 15.23
N SER A 10 7.23 9.60 15.49
CA SER A 10 6.51 8.85 16.53
C SER A 10 6.23 7.39 16.14
N MET A 11 6.11 7.07 14.84
CA MET A 11 6.07 5.68 14.39
C MET A 11 7.42 4.95 14.55
N THR A 12 8.54 5.71 14.52
CA THR A 12 9.89 5.16 14.74
C THR A 12 10.40 5.30 16.17
N ALA A 13 9.77 6.15 17.00
CA ALA A 13 10.24 6.54 18.33
C ALA A 13 9.26 6.27 19.48
N LEU A 14 8.22 5.45 19.26
CA LEU A 14 7.41 4.97 20.39
C LEU A 14 8.26 4.02 21.22
N PRO A 15 8.50 4.33 22.51
CA PRO A 15 9.27 3.44 23.36
C PRO A 15 8.50 2.15 23.55
N GLY A 16 9.09 1.14 23.05
CA GLY A 16 8.98 -0.26 23.34
C GLY A 16 7.65 -0.87 23.76
N THR A 17 7.45 -1.90 23.27
CA THR A 17 7.18 -3.26 23.63
C THR A 17 6.14 -3.94 22.75
N TYR A 18 5.25 -3.22 22.08
CA TYR A 18 4.18 -3.87 21.29
C TYR A 18 4.24 -3.63 19.77
N MET A 19 4.92 -2.59 19.28
CA MET A 19 5.11 -2.38 17.83
C MET A 19 6.31 -3.16 17.26
N LEU A 20 7.30 -3.49 18.09
CA LEU A 20 8.52 -4.23 17.69
C LEU A 20 8.33 -5.75 17.65
N SER A 21 7.26 -6.30 18.20
CA SER A 21 6.94 -7.73 18.03
C SER A 21 6.46 -8.07 16.61
N ALA A 22 6.09 -7.09 15.80
CA ALA A 22 5.85 -7.29 14.36
C ALA A 22 7.12 -7.28 13.53
N CYS A 23 8.24 -6.76 14.07
CA CYS A 23 9.55 -6.75 13.42
C CYS A 23 10.53 -7.47 14.33
N GLY A 24 10.85 -8.71 14.02
CA GLY A 24 11.76 -9.55 14.80
C GLY A 24 13.10 -8.92 15.11
N GLY A 25 13.42 -8.96 16.37
CA GLY A 25 14.69 -9.14 17.02
C GLY A 25 15.89 -8.27 16.71
N GLY A 26 16.43 -7.62 17.75
CA GLY A 26 17.86 -7.44 17.88
C GLY A 26 18.38 -6.03 18.18
N GLY A 27 18.90 -5.85 19.41
CA GLY A 27 20.06 -5.06 19.71
C GLY A 27 19.90 -3.56 19.93
N VAL A 28 19.89 -3.18 21.20
CA VAL A 28 20.14 -1.82 21.70
C VAL A 28 21.60 -1.42 21.45
N GLY A 29 21.81 -0.37 20.67
CA GLY A 29 23.07 0.36 20.59
C GLY A 29 22.79 1.83 20.86
N GLU A 30 23.34 2.35 21.95
CA GLU A 30 23.34 3.77 22.30
C GLU A 30 24.04 4.59 21.21
N LEU A 31 23.41 5.70 20.80
CA LEU A 31 24.04 6.71 19.95
C LEU A 31 24.45 7.92 20.83
N PRO A 32 25.63 8.49 20.61
CA PRO A 32 26.06 9.64 21.36
C PRO A 32 25.36 10.92 20.91
N GLU A 33 25.02 11.75 21.89
CA GLU A 33 24.54 13.11 21.68
C GLU A 33 25.60 13.98 21.01
N SER A 34 25.27 14.61 19.90
CA SER A 34 26.03 15.74 19.38
C SER A 34 25.12 16.97 19.31
N SER A 35 25.43 17.91 20.15
CA SER A 35 24.91 19.27 20.15
C SER A 35 25.37 20.04 18.91
N ALA A 36 24.45 20.51 18.08
CA ALA A 36 24.73 21.57 17.11
C ALA A 36 23.71 22.68 17.24
N LYS A 37 24.26 23.88 17.46
CA LYS A 37 23.57 25.16 17.62
C LYS A 37 22.76 25.53 16.39
N ALA A 38 21.59 26.11 16.64
CA ALA A 38 20.82 26.87 15.68
C ALA A 38 21.58 28.08 15.18
N SER A 39 21.57 28.32 13.89
CA SER A 39 21.82 29.62 13.28
C SER A 39 20.68 29.97 12.35
N ASP A 40 20.33 31.21 12.47
CA ASP A 40 19.19 31.98 12.02
C ASP A 40 18.98 32.06 10.50
N ASP A 41 17.72 32.24 10.17
CA ASP A 41 17.18 33.13 9.15
C ASP A 41 17.63 32.99 7.68
N SER A 42 16.76 32.36 6.89
CA SER A 42 16.49 32.84 5.54
C SER A 42 15.02 32.57 5.17
N ALA A 43 14.30 33.65 4.98
CA ALA A 43 12.93 33.70 4.50
C ALA A 43 12.78 32.89 3.21
N LEU A 44 11.88 31.92 3.22
CA LEU A 44 11.40 31.27 1.99
C LEU A 44 10.65 32.31 1.16
N PRO A 45 10.87 32.38 -0.16
CA PRO A 45 10.10 33.27 -1.01
C PRO A 45 8.63 32.84 -0.97
N ASP A 46 7.79 33.83 -0.77
CA ASP A 46 6.33 33.77 -0.84
C ASP A 46 5.94 33.18 -2.22
N SER A 47 5.63 31.89 -2.26
CA SER A 47 5.06 31.28 -3.44
C SER A 47 3.62 31.77 -3.54
N THR A 48 3.40 32.85 -4.26
CA THR A 48 2.08 33.21 -4.77
C THR A 48 1.48 31.97 -5.41
N ALA A 49 0.51 31.37 -4.77
CA ALA A 49 -0.26 30.24 -5.28
C ALA A 49 -0.85 30.66 -6.63
N LYS A 50 -0.21 30.20 -7.70
CA LYS A 50 -0.75 30.31 -9.05
C LYS A 50 -2.08 29.58 -9.01
N ALA A 51 -3.19 30.31 -9.19
CA ALA A 51 -4.52 29.69 -9.22
C ALA A 51 -4.45 28.46 -10.11
N ALA A 52 -4.76 27.28 -9.56
CA ALA A 52 -4.73 26.02 -10.28
C ALA A 52 -5.65 26.19 -11.49
N ALA A 53 -5.10 26.12 -12.70
CA ALA A 53 -5.91 26.06 -13.90
C ALA A 53 -6.84 24.85 -13.72
N ASN A 54 -8.17 25.05 -13.90
CA ASN A 54 -9.14 23.98 -13.76
C ASN A 54 -8.72 22.82 -14.67
N ALA A 55 -8.36 21.69 -14.08
CA ALA A 55 -8.03 20.49 -14.85
C ALA A 55 -9.24 20.10 -15.73
N SER A 56 -8.97 19.46 -16.85
CA SER A 56 -10.02 18.90 -17.69
C SER A 56 -10.91 17.94 -16.89
N ALA A 57 -12.18 17.84 -17.27
CA ALA A 57 -13.09 16.89 -16.66
C ALA A 57 -12.59 15.45 -16.85
N ASP A 58 -12.78 14.60 -15.84
CA ASP A 58 -12.40 13.19 -15.94
C ASP A 58 -13.13 12.52 -17.13
N GLY A 59 -12.44 11.65 -17.85
CA GLY A 59 -12.95 11.07 -19.10
C GLY A 59 -12.73 11.93 -20.37
N THR A 60 -12.15 13.13 -20.27
CA THR A 60 -11.83 13.95 -21.46
C THR A 60 -10.86 13.21 -22.38
N THR A 61 -11.18 13.18 -23.69
CA THR A 61 -10.35 12.52 -24.70
C THR A 61 -9.98 13.47 -25.85
N ILE A 62 -8.84 13.20 -26.49
CA ILE A 62 -8.50 13.71 -27.82
C ILE A 62 -8.55 12.49 -28.76
N PRO A 63 -9.26 12.54 -29.89
CA PRO A 63 -9.63 13.74 -30.67
C PRO A 63 -10.99 14.39 -30.34
N ASN A 64 -11.75 13.95 -29.37
CA ASN A 64 -13.04 14.60 -29.05
C ASN A 64 -12.87 16.03 -28.53
N GLY A 65 -11.79 16.29 -27.79
CA GLY A 65 -11.33 17.63 -27.43
C GLY A 65 -10.08 18.02 -28.21
N THR A 66 -9.68 19.29 -28.11
CA THR A 66 -8.47 19.81 -28.74
C THR A 66 -7.25 19.75 -27.83
N SER A 67 -7.47 19.78 -26.51
CA SER A 67 -6.43 19.69 -25.48
C SER A 67 -6.99 19.09 -24.20
N ILE A 68 -6.08 18.60 -23.38
CA ILE A 68 -6.32 18.19 -22.00
C ILE A 68 -5.43 19.05 -21.11
N ILE A 69 -5.99 19.56 -20.00
CA ILE A 69 -5.24 20.28 -18.95
C ILE A 69 -5.17 19.36 -17.75
N ASP A 70 -3.96 19.05 -17.30
CA ASP A 70 -3.77 18.23 -16.10
C ASP A 70 -3.86 19.06 -14.80
N LYS A 71 -3.85 18.42 -13.65
CA LYS A 71 -3.97 19.09 -12.33
C LYS A 71 -2.81 20.05 -12.02
N THR A 72 -1.69 19.95 -12.74
CA THR A 72 -0.56 20.88 -12.63
C THR A 72 -0.71 22.10 -13.56
N GLY A 73 -1.76 22.14 -14.38
CA GLY A 73 -1.98 23.17 -15.40
C GLY A 73 -1.22 22.91 -16.69
N ALA A 74 -0.55 21.76 -16.84
CA ALA A 74 0.14 21.43 -18.10
C ALA A 74 -0.89 21.09 -19.19
N VAL A 75 -0.64 21.62 -20.39
CA VAL A 75 -1.51 21.42 -21.56
C VAL A 75 -0.98 20.27 -22.41
N TRP A 76 -1.85 19.29 -22.64
CA TRP A 76 -1.57 18.10 -23.44
C TRP A 76 -2.33 18.15 -24.75
N THR A 77 -1.64 17.87 -25.85
CA THR A 77 -2.24 17.84 -27.18
C THR A 77 -1.75 16.63 -27.97
N LEU A 78 -2.51 16.26 -29.00
CA LEU A 78 -2.20 15.17 -29.91
C LEU A 78 -2.22 15.73 -31.35
N SER A 79 -1.12 15.62 -32.07
CA SER A 79 -1.02 16.06 -33.46
C SER A 79 -0.11 15.11 -34.24
N GLY A 80 -0.56 14.67 -35.42
CA GLY A 80 0.21 13.78 -36.28
C GLY A 80 0.57 12.43 -35.61
N GLY A 81 -0.19 12.00 -34.61
CA GLY A 81 0.10 10.81 -33.84
C GLY A 81 1.17 10.99 -32.74
N MET A 82 1.58 12.21 -32.48
CA MET A 82 2.55 12.57 -31.45
C MET A 82 1.88 13.32 -30.31
N VAL A 83 2.28 13.01 -29.08
CA VAL A 83 1.80 13.68 -27.86
C VAL A 83 2.74 14.81 -27.48
N TYR A 84 2.15 15.94 -27.14
CA TYR A 84 2.88 17.13 -26.68
C TYR A 84 2.39 17.51 -25.27
N LYS A 85 3.34 17.81 -24.39
CA LYS A 85 3.12 18.43 -23.08
C LYS A 85 3.71 19.84 -23.13
N ASN A 86 2.87 20.86 -22.94
CA ASN A 86 3.30 22.29 -23.05
C ASN A 86 4.08 22.57 -24.34
N LYS A 87 3.57 22.07 -25.48
CA LYS A 87 4.19 22.17 -26.82
C LYS A 87 5.47 21.35 -27.04
N SER A 88 6.02 20.70 -26.03
CA SER A 88 7.19 19.82 -26.16
C SER A 88 6.73 18.39 -26.44
N SER A 89 7.32 17.72 -27.45
CA SER A 89 7.00 16.32 -27.75
C SER A 89 7.46 15.40 -26.61
N VAL A 90 6.56 14.50 -26.20
CA VAL A 90 6.81 13.51 -25.13
C VAL A 90 6.51 12.08 -25.56
N SER A 91 6.24 11.84 -26.84
CA SER A 91 6.03 10.50 -27.40
C SER A 91 6.64 10.35 -28.78
N ILE A 92 6.84 9.10 -29.20
CA ILE A 92 7.03 8.72 -30.60
C ILE A 92 5.67 8.68 -31.32
N ALA A 93 5.68 8.82 -32.66
CA ALA A 93 4.47 8.71 -33.50
C ALA A 93 3.73 7.40 -33.28
N ASN A 94 2.44 7.38 -33.53
CA ASN A 94 1.54 6.23 -33.52
C ASN A 94 0.39 6.29 -32.49
N VAL A 95 0.27 7.38 -31.76
CA VAL A 95 -0.81 7.61 -30.81
C VAL A 95 -2.09 8.01 -31.55
N VAL A 96 -3.21 7.37 -31.17
CA VAL A 96 -4.52 7.64 -31.78
C VAL A 96 -5.50 8.31 -30.80
N MET A 97 -5.20 8.26 -29.50
CA MET A 97 -6.07 8.86 -28.49
C MET A 97 -5.24 9.27 -27.27
N LEU A 98 -5.58 10.42 -26.69
CA LEU A 98 -5.27 10.75 -25.30
C LEU A 98 -6.54 10.66 -24.46
N LEU A 99 -6.36 10.30 -23.19
CA LEU A 99 -7.43 10.23 -22.21
C LEU A 99 -6.94 10.82 -20.89
N TRP A 100 -7.72 11.69 -20.31
CA TRP A 100 -7.58 12.14 -18.93
C TRP A 100 -8.47 11.30 -18.03
N SER A 101 -7.89 10.57 -17.07
CA SER A 101 -8.64 9.72 -16.16
C SER A 101 -7.92 9.56 -14.83
N GLY A 102 -8.66 9.71 -13.71
CA GLY A 102 -8.14 9.57 -12.35
C GLY A 102 -6.90 10.44 -12.07
N GLY A 103 -6.81 11.63 -12.66
CA GLY A 103 -5.67 12.54 -12.47
C GLY A 103 -4.41 12.16 -13.25
N LYS A 104 -4.49 11.23 -14.21
CA LYS A 104 -3.37 10.81 -15.08
C LYS A 104 -3.72 10.95 -16.55
N ILE A 105 -2.67 11.15 -17.37
CA ILE A 105 -2.78 11.11 -18.83
C ILE A 105 -2.46 9.70 -19.32
N TYR A 106 -3.36 9.17 -20.11
CA TYR A 106 -3.19 7.91 -20.84
C TYR A 106 -3.11 8.18 -22.34
N GLN A 107 -2.34 7.36 -23.03
CA GLN A 107 -2.36 7.31 -24.50
C GLN A 107 -2.73 5.91 -24.97
N LYS A 108 -3.42 5.84 -26.11
CA LYS A 108 -3.70 4.61 -26.84
C LYS A 108 -3.02 4.69 -28.21
N ASN A 109 -2.29 3.64 -28.59
CA ASN A 109 -1.65 3.58 -29.91
C ASN A 109 -2.55 2.88 -30.97
N LYS A 110 -2.13 2.86 -32.23
CA LYS A 110 -2.85 2.19 -33.35
C LYS A 110 -3.06 0.69 -33.12
N SER A 111 -2.22 0.05 -32.31
CA SER A 111 -2.33 -1.37 -31.96
C SER A 111 -3.24 -1.63 -30.73
N ASN A 112 -4.06 -0.65 -30.33
CA ASN A 112 -4.95 -0.71 -29.17
C ASN A 112 -4.24 -0.90 -27.81
N GLN A 113 -2.95 -0.66 -27.73
CA GLN A 113 -2.20 -0.72 -26.47
C GLN A 113 -2.30 0.62 -25.74
N PHE A 114 -2.50 0.55 -24.43
CA PHE A 114 -2.55 1.71 -23.55
C PHE A 114 -1.22 1.91 -22.82
N TYR A 115 -0.92 3.18 -22.57
CA TYR A 115 0.22 3.62 -21.77
C TYR A 115 -0.22 4.76 -20.87
N VAL A 116 0.30 4.82 -19.65
CA VAL A 116 0.09 5.90 -18.68
C VAL A 116 1.35 6.76 -18.56
N TRP A 117 1.17 8.06 -18.41
CA TRP A 117 2.27 8.97 -18.16
C TRP A 117 2.70 8.99 -16.69
N SER A 118 3.97 8.65 -16.44
CA SER A 118 4.64 8.78 -15.13
C SER A 118 6.10 9.22 -15.40
N ASN A 119 6.28 10.48 -15.78
CA ASN A 119 7.52 11.06 -16.33
C ASN A 119 8.06 10.34 -17.60
N LYS A 120 7.56 9.20 -17.90
CA LYS A 120 7.71 8.41 -19.14
C LYS A 120 6.42 7.64 -19.41
N TRP A 121 6.29 7.07 -20.60
CA TRP A 121 5.14 6.22 -20.93
C TRP A 121 5.36 4.79 -20.44
N LEU A 122 4.47 4.33 -19.57
CA LEU A 122 4.47 2.97 -19.01
C LEU A 122 3.29 2.20 -19.58
N ALA A 123 3.53 0.98 -20.06
CA ALA A 123 2.46 0.11 -20.57
C ALA A 123 1.43 -0.19 -19.46
N CYS A 124 0.16 -0.14 -19.83
CA CYS A 124 -0.95 -0.39 -18.90
C CYS A 124 -2.16 -0.96 -19.65
N ASN A 125 -3.21 -1.32 -18.89
CA ASN A 125 -4.52 -1.65 -19.44
C ASN A 125 -5.37 -0.39 -19.65
N ASP A 126 -6.51 -0.52 -20.34
CA ASP A 126 -7.49 0.56 -20.44
C ASP A 126 -8.03 0.88 -19.03
N PRO A 127 -7.86 2.11 -18.50
CA PRO A 127 -8.31 2.45 -17.16
C PRO A 127 -9.84 2.42 -16.99
N ARG A 128 -10.59 2.47 -18.09
CA ARG A 128 -12.07 2.51 -18.10
C ARG A 128 -12.71 1.14 -17.97
N VAL A 129 -11.95 0.06 -18.15
CA VAL A 129 -12.52 -1.30 -18.04
C VAL A 129 -12.76 -1.64 -16.57
N ASP A 130 -14.00 -1.90 -16.24
CA ASP A 130 -14.37 -2.36 -14.90
C ASP A 130 -14.08 -3.85 -14.73
N VAL A 131 -13.42 -4.17 -13.61
CA VAL A 131 -13.18 -5.55 -13.17
C VAL A 131 -14.09 -5.82 -11.98
N ALA A 132 -14.90 -6.87 -12.07
CA ALA A 132 -15.79 -7.23 -10.96
C ALA A 132 -14.98 -7.62 -9.73
N ALA A 133 -15.19 -6.89 -8.62
CA ALA A 133 -14.67 -7.30 -7.33
C ALA A 133 -15.40 -8.56 -6.84
N PRO A 134 -14.72 -9.55 -6.24
CA PRO A 134 -15.39 -10.70 -5.65
C PRO A 134 -16.38 -10.28 -4.56
N ALA A 135 -17.56 -10.83 -4.56
CA ALA A 135 -18.56 -10.58 -3.52
C ALA A 135 -18.08 -11.15 -2.16
N GLY A 136 -18.41 -10.47 -1.07
CA GLY A 136 -18.35 -11.01 0.29
C GLY A 136 -16.99 -11.01 0.98
N SER A 137 -16.02 -10.16 0.56
CA SER A 137 -14.71 -10.06 1.24
C SER A 137 -14.22 -8.63 1.42
N PHE A 138 -15.13 -7.65 1.43
CA PHE A 138 -14.73 -6.25 1.39
C PHE A 138 -14.27 -5.70 2.75
N PHE A 139 -15.00 -5.97 3.83
CA PHE A 139 -14.67 -5.43 5.15
C PHE A 139 -13.73 -6.34 5.92
N GLY A 140 -12.63 -5.79 6.39
CA GLY A 140 -11.62 -6.55 7.11
C GLY A 140 -10.98 -5.80 8.26
N MET A 141 -10.20 -6.54 9.02
CA MET A 141 -9.52 -6.08 10.23
C MET A 141 -8.10 -6.65 10.26
N ASN A 142 -7.16 -5.87 10.76
CA ASN A 142 -5.84 -6.36 11.14
C ASN A 142 -5.88 -6.92 12.56
N GLY A 143 -5.04 -7.91 12.82
CA GLY A 143 -4.83 -8.43 14.15
C GLY A 143 -3.40 -8.92 14.38
N HIS A 144 -3.10 -9.28 15.62
CA HIS A 144 -1.82 -9.85 16.03
C HIS A 144 -1.99 -11.30 16.45
N TRP A 145 -1.00 -12.13 16.18
CA TRP A 145 -1.01 -13.55 16.46
C TRP A 145 -0.99 -13.86 17.96
N ASP A 146 -0.54 -12.94 18.77
CA ASP A 146 -0.35 -13.04 20.23
C ASP A 146 -1.46 -12.37 21.05
N TYR A 147 -2.58 -12.03 20.42
CA TYR A 147 -3.74 -11.57 21.17
C TYR A 147 -4.20 -12.60 22.20
N ARG A 148 -4.68 -12.10 23.34
CA ARG A 148 -5.25 -12.92 24.43
C ARG A 148 -6.54 -13.63 24.05
N TYR A 149 -7.17 -13.27 22.93
CA TYR A 149 -8.44 -13.85 22.50
C TYR A 149 -8.25 -15.26 21.97
N THR A 150 -9.18 -16.14 22.34
CA THR A 150 -9.33 -17.41 21.66
C THR A 150 -9.79 -17.20 20.21
N PRO A 151 -9.56 -18.15 19.31
CA PRO A 151 -10.11 -18.05 17.94
C PRO A 151 -11.62 -17.85 17.91
N ALA A 152 -12.38 -18.48 18.80
CA ALA A 152 -13.84 -18.34 18.88
C ALA A 152 -14.26 -16.90 19.26
N GLU A 153 -13.57 -16.31 20.24
CA GLU A 153 -13.80 -14.90 20.62
C GLU A 153 -13.45 -13.95 19.48
N THR A 154 -12.30 -14.15 18.83
CA THR A 154 -11.89 -13.35 17.66
C THR A 154 -12.94 -13.42 16.55
N ILE A 155 -13.42 -14.63 16.22
CA ILE A 155 -14.48 -14.84 15.22
C ILE A 155 -15.78 -14.12 15.62
N SER A 156 -16.16 -14.19 16.89
CA SER A 156 -17.36 -13.51 17.41
C SER A 156 -17.23 -12.00 17.27
N ILE A 157 -16.07 -11.42 17.62
CA ILE A 157 -15.81 -9.99 17.49
C ILE A 157 -15.83 -9.57 16.02
N LEU A 158 -15.14 -10.29 15.13
CA LEU A 158 -15.10 -9.97 13.70
C LEU A 158 -16.50 -10.03 13.06
N LYS A 159 -17.32 -11.03 13.43
CA LYS A 159 -18.72 -11.11 12.99
C LYS A 159 -19.57 -9.96 13.53
N ALA A 160 -19.36 -9.56 14.79
CA ALA A 160 -20.03 -8.40 15.35
C ALA A 160 -19.68 -7.12 14.61
N LEU A 161 -18.42 -6.95 14.20
CA LEU A 161 -17.94 -5.84 13.38
C LEU A 161 -18.44 -5.88 11.91
N GLY A 162 -18.92 -7.02 11.43
CA GLY A 162 -19.27 -7.23 10.03
C GLY A 162 -18.08 -7.52 9.11
N CYS A 163 -16.97 -7.97 9.69
CA CYS A 163 -15.76 -8.30 8.94
C CYS A 163 -15.82 -9.70 8.33
N THR A 164 -15.33 -9.82 7.10
CA THR A 164 -15.19 -11.07 6.34
C THR A 164 -13.74 -11.34 5.94
N MET A 165 -12.84 -10.42 6.26
CA MET A 165 -11.39 -10.58 6.07
C MET A 165 -10.66 -10.31 7.39
N TYR A 166 -9.59 -11.08 7.63
CA TYR A 166 -8.72 -10.88 8.79
C TYR A 166 -7.26 -11.00 8.35
N ARG A 167 -6.45 -9.94 8.55
CA ARG A 167 -5.03 -9.95 8.23
C ARG A 167 -4.23 -10.32 9.48
N LEU A 168 -3.38 -11.34 9.36
CA LEU A 168 -2.62 -11.90 10.48
C LEU A 168 -1.23 -12.31 10.04
N GLY A 169 -0.19 -11.87 10.77
CA GLY A 169 1.21 -12.05 10.37
C GLY A 169 1.89 -13.28 10.95
N SER A 170 2.83 -13.85 10.19
CA SER A 170 3.82 -14.81 10.64
C SER A 170 5.18 -14.57 10.01
N ASN A 171 6.24 -14.68 10.82
CA ASN A 171 7.64 -14.61 10.38
C ASN A 171 8.26 -16.01 10.11
N GLY A 172 7.45 -17.06 10.06
CA GLY A 172 7.90 -18.43 9.82
C GLY A 172 8.32 -19.19 11.07
N THR A 173 8.34 -18.58 12.27
CA THR A 173 8.59 -19.33 13.52
C THR A 173 7.45 -20.30 13.79
N THR A 174 7.77 -21.44 14.40
CA THR A 174 6.79 -22.47 14.76
C THR A 174 5.65 -21.89 15.61
N GLN A 175 5.96 -21.00 16.56
CA GLN A 175 4.96 -20.38 17.43
C GLN A 175 3.95 -19.56 16.62
N GLN A 176 4.42 -18.65 15.75
CA GLN A 176 3.55 -17.80 14.95
C GLN A 176 2.77 -18.63 13.92
N ASN A 177 3.44 -19.56 13.24
CA ASN A 177 2.77 -20.44 12.29
C ASN A 177 1.63 -21.23 12.94
N ASN A 178 1.86 -21.80 14.13
CA ASN A 178 0.84 -22.54 14.86
C ASN A 178 -0.33 -21.65 15.30
N ALA A 179 -0.05 -20.43 15.75
CA ALA A 179 -1.09 -19.47 16.13
C ALA A 179 -1.97 -19.08 14.93
N VAL A 180 -1.35 -18.74 13.79
CA VAL A 180 -2.08 -18.38 12.57
C VAL A 180 -2.83 -19.59 12.00
N ALA A 181 -2.23 -20.76 11.99
CA ALA A 181 -2.87 -22.02 11.54
C ALA A 181 -4.09 -22.37 12.39
N LYS A 182 -3.99 -22.23 13.72
CA LYS A 182 -5.12 -22.44 14.64
C LYS A 182 -6.26 -21.47 14.36
N MET A 183 -5.95 -20.20 14.10
CA MET A 183 -6.94 -19.19 13.74
C MET A 183 -7.58 -19.52 12.39
N ALA A 184 -6.78 -19.84 11.37
CA ALA A 184 -7.26 -20.20 10.04
C ALA A 184 -8.19 -21.43 10.07
N SER A 185 -7.79 -22.47 10.83
CA SER A 185 -8.61 -23.67 11.03
C SER A 185 -9.97 -23.33 11.63
N ALA A 186 -9.99 -22.48 12.67
CA ALA A 186 -11.23 -22.08 13.34
C ALA A 186 -12.12 -21.19 12.43
N MET A 187 -11.54 -20.47 11.49
CA MET A 187 -12.30 -19.62 10.54
C MET A 187 -12.94 -20.41 9.38
N ASN A 188 -12.53 -21.65 9.15
CA ASN A 188 -13.13 -22.47 8.11
C ASN A 188 -14.64 -22.58 8.30
N GLY A 189 -15.41 -22.34 7.22
CA GLY A 189 -16.87 -22.37 7.22
C GLY A 189 -17.55 -21.18 7.91
N THR A 190 -16.81 -20.22 8.45
CA THR A 190 -17.40 -19.04 9.13
C THR A 190 -17.74 -17.89 8.20
N GLY A 191 -17.24 -17.91 6.95
CA GLY A 191 -17.31 -16.81 5.99
C GLY A 191 -16.17 -15.78 6.13
N ILE A 192 -15.31 -15.91 7.14
CA ILE A 192 -14.14 -15.02 7.33
C ILE A 192 -12.92 -15.69 6.70
N LYS A 193 -12.20 -14.95 5.85
CA LYS A 193 -10.98 -15.38 5.17
C LYS A 193 -9.75 -14.74 5.80
N ILE A 194 -8.63 -15.45 5.79
CA ILE A 194 -7.34 -14.89 6.23
C ILE A 194 -6.56 -14.38 5.02
N LEU A 195 -6.02 -13.15 5.14
CA LEU A 195 -4.86 -12.67 4.41
C LEU A 195 -3.64 -12.87 5.30
N ALA A 196 -2.80 -13.83 4.98
CA ALA A 196 -1.61 -14.12 5.77
C ALA A 196 -0.47 -13.18 5.38
N LEU A 197 -0.03 -12.33 6.32
CA LEU A 197 1.16 -11.52 6.14
C LEU A 197 2.41 -12.37 6.41
N VAL A 198 3.22 -12.60 5.37
CA VAL A 198 4.49 -13.33 5.47
C VAL A 198 5.60 -12.33 5.74
N GLN A 199 6.11 -12.33 6.96
CA GLN A 199 7.05 -11.33 7.45
C GLN A 199 8.51 -11.78 7.29
N GLN A 200 9.27 -11.03 6.50
CA GLN A 200 10.73 -11.08 6.44
C GLN A 200 11.24 -9.65 6.25
N GLY A 201 12.14 -9.23 7.14
CA GLY A 201 12.83 -7.96 7.01
C GLY A 201 13.99 -8.02 6.01
N LEU A 202 14.75 -6.94 5.94
CA LEU A 202 15.92 -6.81 5.05
C LEU A 202 17.22 -7.30 5.69
N THR A 203 17.13 -7.85 6.90
CA THR A 203 18.28 -8.26 7.71
C THR A 203 18.26 -9.74 8.00
N ASP A 204 19.46 -10.28 8.23
CA ASP A 204 19.68 -11.65 8.71
C ASP A 204 19.33 -11.78 10.21
N ALA A 205 19.53 -12.97 10.75
CA ALA A 205 19.25 -13.26 12.16
C ALA A 205 20.16 -12.48 13.15
N SER A 206 21.27 -11.96 12.69
CA SER A 206 22.18 -11.12 13.48
C SER A 206 21.83 -9.62 13.38
N GLY A 207 20.78 -9.26 12.63
CA GLY A 207 20.36 -7.88 12.42
C GLY A 207 21.13 -7.13 11.32
N ASN A 208 22.08 -7.78 10.63
CA ASN A 208 22.81 -7.17 9.53
C ASN A 208 22.00 -7.21 8.25
N LEU A 209 22.09 -6.14 7.44
CA LEU A 209 21.54 -6.13 6.10
C LEU A 209 22.08 -7.34 5.30
N PHE A 210 21.23 -8.03 4.55
CA PHE A 210 21.69 -9.13 3.71
C PHE A 210 22.80 -8.66 2.76
N GLY A 211 23.86 -9.43 2.64
CA GLY A 211 25.03 -9.08 1.85
C GLY A 211 24.82 -9.13 0.33
N SER A 212 23.69 -9.66 -0.13
CA SER A 212 23.34 -9.72 -1.56
C SER A 212 21.85 -9.98 -1.80
N GLU A 213 21.39 -9.70 -3.02
CA GLU A 213 20.03 -10.08 -3.47
C GLU A 213 19.80 -11.61 -3.37
N ALA A 214 20.82 -12.40 -3.68
CA ALA A 214 20.72 -13.86 -3.65
C ALA A 214 20.54 -14.39 -2.21
N ALA A 215 21.28 -13.85 -1.25
CA ALA A 215 21.15 -14.20 0.17
C ALA A 215 19.78 -13.80 0.72
N ALA A 216 19.32 -12.59 0.40
CA ALA A 216 18.00 -12.09 0.76
C ALA A 216 16.88 -12.97 0.17
N TYR A 217 16.99 -13.30 -1.11
CA TYR A 217 16.06 -14.20 -1.79
C TYR A 217 16.00 -15.58 -1.13
N ALA A 218 17.15 -16.21 -0.88
CA ALA A 218 17.19 -17.56 -0.31
C ALA A 218 16.54 -17.63 1.08
N THR A 219 16.84 -16.67 1.94
CA THR A 219 16.23 -16.61 3.28
C THR A 219 14.71 -16.38 3.18
N ALA A 220 14.29 -15.41 2.39
CA ALA A 220 12.88 -15.08 2.19
C ALA A 220 12.11 -16.24 1.52
N TYR A 221 12.73 -16.97 0.59
CA TYR A 221 12.14 -18.17 -0.01
C TYR A 221 11.83 -19.23 1.04
N ASN A 222 12.76 -19.51 1.94
CA ASN A 222 12.56 -20.47 3.04
C ASN A 222 11.44 -20.00 4.00
N THR A 223 11.39 -18.71 4.32
CA THR A 223 10.32 -18.13 5.13
C THR A 223 8.96 -18.32 4.44
N GLY A 224 8.86 -17.97 3.15
CA GLY A 224 7.64 -18.15 2.35
C GLY A 224 7.17 -19.60 2.29
N MET A 225 8.08 -20.54 2.04
CA MET A 225 7.78 -21.98 2.05
C MET A 225 7.26 -22.44 3.41
N THR A 226 7.95 -22.06 4.49
CA THR A 226 7.62 -22.50 5.84
C THR A 226 6.24 -22.02 6.26
N VAL A 227 5.92 -20.74 5.99
CA VAL A 227 4.59 -20.18 6.28
C VAL A 227 3.51 -20.84 5.42
N ALA A 228 3.73 -20.97 4.13
CA ALA A 228 2.74 -21.57 3.24
C ALA A 228 2.49 -23.07 3.57
N ALA A 229 3.54 -23.83 3.90
CA ALA A 229 3.40 -25.22 4.31
C ALA A 229 2.55 -25.36 5.61
N ALA A 230 2.71 -24.43 6.54
CA ALA A 230 1.93 -24.42 7.76
C ALA A 230 0.46 -24.00 7.55
N LEU A 231 0.18 -23.11 6.60
CA LEU A 231 -1.14 -22.48 6.47
C LEU A 231 -2.03 -23.08 5.37
N LYS A 232 -1.45 -23.65 4.30
CA LYS A 232 -2.18 -24.31 3.20
C LYS A 232 -3.17 -25.37 3.70
N PRO A 233 -2.84 -26.28 4.65
CA PRO A 233 -3.78 -27.29 5.16
C PRO A 233 -5.03 -26.70 5.81
N HIS A 234 -4.97 -25.41 6.22
CA HIS A 234 -6.04 -24.71 6.90
C HIS A 234 -6.82 -23.75 5.99
N GLY A 235 -6.68 -23.90 4.65
CA GLY A 235 -7.48 -23.18 3.67
C GLY A 235 -7.05 -21.75 3.40
N VAL A 236 -5.86 -21.32 3.84
CA VAL A 236 -5.30 -20.01 3.48
C VAL A 236 -4.85 -20.03 2.02
N THR A 237 -5.32 -19.05 1.24
CA THR A 237 -5.05 -18.96 -0.21
C THR A 237 -4.50 -17.60 -0.64
N MET A 238 -4.44 -16.64 0.29
CA MET A 238 -3.97 -15.28 0.04
C MET A 238 -2.84 -14.93 1.00
N TYR A 239 -1.76 -14.42 0.46
CA TYR A 239 -0.55 -14.05 1.20
C TYR A 239 -0.10 -12.66 0.82
N GLU A 240 0.23 -11.84 1.80
CA GLU A 240 0.91 -10.56 1.61
C GLU A 240 2.39 -10.74 1.95
N CYS A 241 3.28 -10.49 1.01
CA CYS A 241 4.69 -10.84 1.08
C CYS A 241 5.54 -9.62 1.46
N GLY A 242 5.89 -9.52 2.74
CA GLY A 242 6.61 -8.39 3.35
C GLY A 242 5.67 -7.28 3.83
N ASN A 243 6.15 -6.52 4.82
CA ASN A 243 5.44 -5.38 5.40
C ASN A 243 6.27 -4.10 5.23
N GLU A 244 5.78 -3.17 4.43
CA GLU A 244 6.38 -1.85 4.21
C GLU A 244 7.89 -1.89 3.91
N LEU A 245 8.33 -2.86 3.11
CA LEU A 245 9.75 -3.02 2.80
C LEU A 245 10.32 -1.83 2.03
N THR A 246 9.49 -1.09 1.32
CA THR A 246 9.84 0.14 0.61
C THR A 246 10.11 1.31 1.56
N ARG A 247 9.65 1.24 2.83
CA ARG A 247 9.78 2.32 3.82
C ARG A 247 10.75 2.02 4.96
N ARG A 248 11.53 0.96 4.84
CA ARG A 248 12.61 0.70 5.80
C ARG A 248 13.71 1.75 5.66
N SER A 249 14.35 2.08 6.77
CA SER A 249 15.47 3.04 6.79
C SER A 249 16.61 2.67 5.82
N GLN A 250 16.74 1.38 5.52
CA GLN A 250 17.72 0.87 4.56
C GLN A 250 17.33 1.12 3.09
N THR A 251 16.04 1.30 2.80
CA THR A 251 15.52 1.37 1.42
C THR A 251 15.12 2.77 0.98
N VAL A 252 14.67 3.62 1.88
CA VAL A 252 14.32 5.00 1.59
C VAL A 252 15.50 5.93 1.89
N LEU A 253 15.80 6.88 0.99
CA LEU A 253 16.92 7.82 1.19
C LEU A 253 16.61 8.86 2.26
N HIS A 254 15.36 9.38 2.27
CA HIS A 254 14.92 10.40 3.20
C HIS A 254 13.49 10.11 3.66
N SER A 255 13.25 10.18 4.95
CA SER A 255 11.92 9.93 5.54
C SER A 255 10.82 10.90 5.05
N ASN A 256 11.20 12.07 4.54
CA ASN A 256 10.27 13.06 4.00
C ASN A 256 10.01 12.92 2.49
N ARG A 257 10.65 11.96 1.80
CA ARG A 257 10.37 11.68 0.40
C ARG A 257 9.04 10.95 0.26
N ALA A 258 8.23 11.38 -0.72
CA ALA A 258 6.91 10.79 -0.94
C ALA A 258 6.98 9.36 -1.49
N GLY A 259 8.04 9.01 -2.24
CA GLY A 259 8.16 7.72 -2.93
C GLY A 259 7.49 7.70 -4.31
N THR A 260 7.07 8.88 -4.81
CA THR A 260 6.47 9.01 -6.14
C THR A 260 7.47 8.85 -7.27
N ASP A 261 8.75 9.01 -6.98
CA ASP A 261 9.83 8.79 -7.94
C ASP A 261 10.78 7.69 -7.41
N VAL A 262 11.31 6.89 -8.33
CA VAL A 262 12.24 5.81 -8.01
C VAL A 262 13.56 6.31 -7.38
N VAL A 263 13.96 7.54 -7.68
CA VAL A 263 15.15 8.18 -7.10
C VAL A 263 15.01 8.51 -5.60
N ASP A 264 13.82 8.37 -5.04
CA ASP A 264 13.59 8.51 -3.60
C ASP A 264 14.14 7.32 -2.79
N PHE A 265 14.56 6.24 -3.47
CA PHE A 265 14.98 4.98 -2.85
C PHE A 265 16.50 4.76 -2.97
N ASN A 266 17.03 4.01 -2.01
CA ASN A 266 18.46 3.69 -1.95
C ASN A 266 18.83 2.61 -2.97
N ASN A 267 19.57 2.98 -4.01
CA ASN A 267 19.98 2.07 -5.07
C ASN A 267 20.86 0.92 -4.58
N ALA A 268 21.75 1.16 -3.61
CA ALA A 268 22.66 0.14 -3.10
C ALA A 268 21.90 -1.00 -2.38
N ASN A 269 20.83 -0.68 -1.68
CA ASN A 269 20.04 -1.64 -0.91
C ASN A 269 18.82 -2.18 -1.68
N TRP A 270 18.52 -1.59 -2.84
CA TRP A 270 17.37 -2.00 -3.67
C TRP A 270 17.37 -3.48 -4.06
N PRO A 271 18.51 -4.09 -4.46
CA PRO A 271 18.55 -5.51 -4.77
C PRO A 271 18.16 -6.40 -3.60
N VAL A 272 18.55 -6.03 -2.37
CA VAL A 272 18.20 -6.78 -1.15
C VAL A 272 16.68 -6.78 -0.95
N MET A 273 16.02 -5.62 -1.04
CA MET A 273 14.57 -5.51 -0.93
C MET A 273 13.86 -6.33 -2.02
N ARG A 274 14.30 -6.19 -3.26
CA ARG A 274 13.78 -6.97 -4.39
C ARG A 274 13.96 -8.47 -4.17
N GLY A 275 15.09 -8.88 -3.64
CA GLY A 275 15.39 -10.28 -3.28
C GLY A 275 14.40 -10.82 -2.26
N VAL A 276 14.16 -10.09 -1.18
CA VAL A 276 13.17 -10.48 -0.15
C VAL A 276 11.79 -10.65 -0.77
N MET A 277 11.28 -9.65 -1.49
CA MET A 277 9.94 -9.70 -2.09
C MET A 277 9.77 -10.89 -3.04
N ARG A 278 10.76 -11.10 -3.92
CA ARG A 278 10.76 -12.22 -4.86
C ARG A 278 10.84 -13.56 -4.15
N GLY A 279 11.72 -13.67 -3.16
CA GLY A 279 11.91 -14.87 -2.35
C GLY A 279 10.64 -15.29 -1.64
N LEU A 280 9.99 -14.37 -0.92
CA LEU A 280 8.73 -14.65 -0.21
C LEU A 280 7.66 -15.22 -1.15
N MET A 281 7.40 -14.53 -2.26
CA MET A 281 6.40 -15.00 -3.23
C MET A 281 6.76 -16.35 -3.84
N ALA A 282 8.02 -16.52 -4.23
CA ALA A 282 8.48 -17.79 -4.83
C ALA A 282 8.39 -18.94 -3.84
N GLY A 283 8.71 -18.73 -2.57
CA GLY A 283 8.57 -19.72 -1.51
C GLY A 283 7.12 -20.12 -1.28
N VAL A 284 6.21 -19.16 -1.19
CA VAL A 284 4.76 -19.43 -1.10
C VAL A 284 4.28 -20.25 -2.30
N LYS A 285 4.63 -19.79 -3.51
CA LYS A 285 4.22 -20.46 -4.77
C LYS A 285 4.82 -21.87 -4.95
N ALA A 286 5.98 -22.14 -4.37
CA ALA A 286 6.58 -23.47 -4.38
C ALA A 286 5.73 -24.50 -3.61
N ILE A 287 5.06 -24.08 -2.55
CA ILE A 287 4.17 -24.93 -1.74
C ILE A 287 2.73 -24.90 -2.28
N GLN A 288 2.28 -23.74 -2.72
CA GLN A 288 0.91 -23.51 -3.16
C GLN A 288 0.91 -22.66 -4.44
N PRO A 289 1.05 -23.28 -5.62
CA PRO A 289 1.20 -22.57 -6.91
C PRO A 289 0.02 -21.65 -7.26
N ASP A 290 -1.19 -22.01 -6.81
CA ASP A 290 -2.43 -21.26 -7.02
C ASP A 290 -2.69 -20.13 -5.99
N ALA A 291 -1.86 -20.03 -4.94
CA ALA A 291 -1.96 -18.98 -3.96
C ALA A 291 -1.87 -17.59 -4.60
N LYS A 292 -2.64 -16.65 -4.09
CA LYS A 292 -2.56 -15.23 -4.49
C LYS A 292 -1.60 -14.49 -3.59
N CYS A 293 -0.50 -13.99 -4.17
CA CYS A 293 0.53 -13.27 -3.45
C CYS A 293 0.43 -11.77 -3.74
N GLY A 294 0.37 -10.97 -2.69
CA GLY A 294 0.45 -9.52 -2.74
C GLY A 294 1.84 -9.02 -2.34
N ILE A 295 2.21 -7.83 -2.81
CA ILE A 295 3.33 -7.05 -2.30
C ILE A 295 2.77 -5.78 -1.71
N ASN A 296 3.21 -5.47 -0.49
CA ASN A 296 2.76 -4.33 0.27
C ASN A 296 3.56 -3.07 -0.07
N PHE A 297 2.82 -2.00 -0.31
CA PHE A 297 3.33 -0.64 -0.46
C PHE A 297 2.60 0.30 0.50
N CYS A 298 3.13 1.50 0.70
CA CYS A 298 2.48 2.52 1.52
C CYS A 298 2.81 3.93 1.05
N VAL A 299 2.22 4.93 1.68
CA VAL A 299 2.39 6.35 1.31
C VAL A 299 2.05 6.55 -0.18
N ALA A 300 2.97 7.09 -0.96
CA ALA A 300 2.84 7.31 -2.39
C ALA A 300 3.93 6.55 -3.17
N ASP A 301 4.28 5.33 -2.74
CA ASP A 301 5.41 4.52 -3.25
C ASP A 301 5.24 4.02 -4.69
N ILE A 302 4.62 4.85 -5.54
CA ILE A 302 4.38 4.49 -6.94
C ILE A 302 5.69 4.34 -7.72
N GLY A 303 6.73 5.11 -7.36
CA GLY A 303 8.07 4.97 -7.94
C GLY A 303 8.66 3.59 -7.67
N ALA A 304 8.48 3.07 -6.45
CA ALA A 304 8.93 1.73 -6.10
C ALA A 304 8.13 0.64 -6.80
N SER A 305 6.80 0.72 -6.76
CA SER A 305 5.95 -0.30 -7.36
C SER A 305 6.17 -0.39 -8.89
N ASP A 306 6.28 0.73 -9.58
CA ASP A 306 6.56 0.76 -11.01
C ASP A 306 7.94 0.19 -11.36
N ALA A 307 8.97 0.57 -10.60
CA ALA A 307 10.32 0.10 -10.84
C ALA A 307 10.45 -1.41 -10.60
N LEU A 308 9.87 -1.93 -9.53
CA LEU A 308 9.83 -3.37 -9.25
C LEU A 308 9.08 -4.13 -10.33
N TRP A 309 7.93 -3.60 -10.76
CA TRP A 309 7.12 -4.21 -11.81
C TRP A 309 7.86 -4.28 -13.15
N ASP A 310 8.61 -3.25 -13.52
CA ASP A 310 9.34 -3.19 -14.79
C ASP A 310 10.73 -3.84 -14.74
N GLY A 311 11.26 -4.14 -13.56
CA GLY A 311 12.64 -4.60 -13.38
C GLY A 311 13.65 -3.47 -13.56
N MET A 312 13.34 -2.33 -12.97
CA MET A 312 14.21 -1.15 -12.91
C MET A 312 14.81 -0.99 -11.52
N GLN A 313 15.84 -0.15 -11.44
CA GLN A 313 16.49 0.28 -10.20
C GLN A 313 16.48 1.81 -10.07
N PRO A 314 16.72 2.35 -8.85
CA PRO A 314 16.76 3.78 -8.60
C PRO A 314 17.77 4.57 -9.45
N ASP A 315 18.84 3.96 -9.91
CA ASP A 315 19.81 4.57 -10.83
C ASP A 315 19.36 4.64 -12.29
N GLY A 316 18.13 4.18 -12.57
CA GLY A 316 17.56 4.17 -13.92
C GLY A 316 17.93 2.95 -14.76
N THR A 317 18.78 2.05 -14.28
CA THR A 317 19.11 0.81 -14.99
C THR A 317 17.90 -0.12 -15.06
N SER A 318 17.82 -0.90 -16.14
CA SER A 318 16.73 -1.84 -16.43
C SER A 318 17.27 -3.23 -16.75
N GLY A 319 16.36 -4.21 -16.95
CA GLY A 319 16.73 -5.59 -17.21
C GLY A 319 16.96 -6.42 -15.94
N HIS A 320 16.67 -5.85 -14.79
CA HIS A 320 16.75 -6.55 -13.51
C HIS A 320 15.54 -7.50 -13.31
N PRO A 321 15.62 -8.43 -12.35
CA PRO A 321 14.51 -9.33 -12.03
C PRO A 321 13.24 -8.54 -11.67
N LYS A 322 12.14 -8.87 -12.35
CA LYS A 322 10.84 -8.24 -12.11
C LYS A 322 10.17 -8.82 -10.87
N VAL A 323 9.43 -7.97 -10.16
CA VAL A 323 8.52 -8.40 -9.09
C VAL A 323 7.11 -8.35 -9.63
N ARG A 324 6.44 -9.50 -9.71
CA ARG A 324 5.07 -9.63 -10.24
C ARG A 324 4.17 -10.24 -9.18
N TRP A 325 3.15 -9.52 -8.79
CA TRP A 325 2.20 -9.92 -7.76
C TRP A 325 0.81 -10.17 -8.33
N ASP A 326 0.02 -10.95 -7.62
CA ASP A 326 -1.37 -11.27 -7.99
C ASP A 326 -2.37 -10.27 -7.37
N ILE A 327 -1.97 -9.52 -6.36
CA ILE A 327 -2.78 -8.55 -5.64
C ILE A 327 -1.88 -7.34 -5.30
N THR A 328 -2.30 -6.13 -5.64
CA THR A 328 -1.65 -4.92 -5.14
C THR A 328 -2.17 -4.64 -3.74
N THR A 329 -1.30 -4.62 -2.74
CA THR A 329 -1.69 -4.27 -1.38
C THR A 329 -1.06 -2.94 -0.96
N TRP A 330 -1.83 -2.10 -0.26
CA TRP A 330 -1.42 -0.75 0.07
C TRP A 330 -1.84 -0.33 1.46
N HIS A 331 -0.99 0.44 2.16
CA HIS A 331 -1.33 1.10 3.42
C HIS A 331 -1.61 2.57 3.18
N ASN A 332 -2.74 3.06 3.71
CA ASN A 332 -3.15 4.46 3.58
C ASN A 332 -3.68 5.00 4.90
N TYR A 333 -2.78 5.47 5.76
CA TYR A 333 -3.13 6.21 6.96
C TYR A 333 -3.51 7.65 6.63
N GLU A 334 -4.30 8.30 7.50
CA GLU A 334 -4.77 9.68 7.31
C GLU A 334 -3.65 10.66 6.96
N VAL A 335 -2.50 10.51 7.61
CA VAL A 335 -1.32 11.38 7.40
C VAL A 335 -0.72 11.30 6.00
N TYR A 336 -1.10 10.29 5.21
CA TYR A 336 -0.67 10.11 3.81
C TYR A 336 -1.65 10.76 2.82
N GLY A 337 -2.67 11.45 3.32
CA GLY A 337 -3.67 12.10 2.49
C GLY A 337 -4.71 11.15 1.90
N ASP A 338 -5.32 11.55 0.80
CA ASP A 338 -6.36 10.79 0.15
C ASP A 338 -5.80 9.78 -0.85
N LEU A 339 -6.20 8.50 -0.72
CA LEU A 339 -5.82 7.43 -1.64
C LEU A 339 -6.29 7.70 -3.09
N PHE A 340 -7.41 8.40 -3.25
CA PHE A 340 -7.97 8.79 -4.55
C PHE A 340 -7.44 10.14 -5.07
N ASP A 341 -6.59 10.79 -4.30
CA ASP A 341 -5.93 12.03 -4.67
C ASP A 341 -4.55 12.11 -4.00
N ILE A 342 -3.65 11.19 -4.40
CA ILE A 342 -2.27 11.13 -3.88
C ILE A 342 -1.60 12.48 -4.07
N GLY A 343 -1.22 13.11 -2.97
CA GLY A 343 -0.68 14.46 -2.96
C GLY A 343 -1.62 15.51 -2.39
N SER A 344 -2.84 15.14 -1.99
CA SER A 344 -3.75 16.01 -1.26
C SER A 344 -3.18 16.54 0.07
N ASP A 345 -2.14 15.89 0.58
CA ASP A 345 -1.32 16.33 1.72
C ASP A 345 -0.23 17.34 1.33
N GLY A 346 -0.16 17.73 0.04
CA GLY A 346 0.85 18.65 -0.50
C GLY A 346 2.16 18.00 -0.95
N ALA A 347 2.27 16.66 -0.94
CA ALA A 347 3.52 15.94 -1.19
C ALA A 347 3.51 15.07 -2.46
N GLY A 348 2.46 15.12 -3.25
CA GLY A 348 2.35 14.25 -4.41
C GLY A 348 1.72 14.88 -5.64
N PRO A 349 1.63 14.13 -6.74
CA PRO A 349 1.24 14.63 -8.05
C PRO A 349 -0.27 14.66 -8.29
N HIS A 350 -1.13 14.48 -7.29
CA HIS A 350 -2.59 14.53 -7.40
C HIS A 350 -3.19 13.55 -8.42
N PHE A 351 -3.19 12.27 -8.11
CA PHE A 351 -3.83 11.25 -8.93
C PHE A 351 -4.53 10.18 -8.08
N ASP A 352 -5.49 9.49 -8.69
CA ASP A 352 -6.20 8.35 -8.11
C ASP A 352 -5.31 7.10 -8.17
N LEU A 353 -4.78 6.67 -7.02
CA LEU A 353 -3.82 5.57 -6.93
C LEU A 353 -4.46 4.20 -7.26
N PRO A 354 -5.60 3.80 -6.70
CA PRO A 354 -6.21 2.51 -7.06
C PRO A 354 -6.57 2.41 -8.55
N GLN A 355 -7.05 3.48 -9.16
CA GLN A 355 -7.33 3.50 -10.59
C GLN A 355 -6.04 3.38 -11.41
N TYR A 356 -4.99 4.06 -10.99
CA TYR A 356 -3.66 3.90 -11.61
C TYR A 356 -3.18 2.46 -11.53
N CYS A 357 -3.20 1.85 -10.33
CA CYS A 357 -2.77 0.47 -10.12
C CYS A 357 -3.60 -0.53 -10.93
N LYS A 358 -4.93 -0.34 -10.99
CA LYS A 358 -5.82 -1.14 -11.83
C LYS A 358 -5.39 -1.13 -13.30
N ALA A 359 -5.12 0.04 -13.85
CA ALA A 359 -4.67 0.18 -15.23
C ALA A 359 -3.25 -0.39 -15.42
N ARG A 360 -2.34 -0.02 -14.52
CA ARG A 360 -0.92 -0.31 -14.64
C ARG A 360 -0.55 -1.77 -14.44
N TYR A 361 -1.12 -2.41 -13.42
CA TYR A 361 -0.79 -3.79 -13.05
C TYR A 361 -1.85 -4.80 -13.45
N GLY A 362 -3.11 -4.38 -13.60
CA GLY A 362 -4.21 -5.23 -14.05
C GLY A 362 -4.64 -6.29 -13.03
N VAL A 363 -4.23 -6.15 -11.77
CA VAL A 363 -4.56 -7.06 -10.67
C VAL A 363 -5.45 -6.36 -9.64
N PRO A 364 -6.15 -7.13 -8.78
CA PRO A 364 -6.95 -6.58 -7.70
C PRO A 364 -6.14 -5.67 -6.77
N PHE A 365 -6.83 -4.72 -6.15
CA PHE A 365 -6.29 -3.82 -5.13
C PHE A 365 -6.87 -4.12 -3.76
N MET A 366 -6.06 -4.14 -2.72
CA MET A 366 -6.51 -4.24 -1.32
C MET A 366 -5.86 -3.13 -0.48
N ILE A 367 -6.67 -2.47 0.35
CA ILE A 367 -6.19 -1.51 1.34
C ILE A 367 -5.97 -2.30 2.63
N THR A 368 -4.73 -2.77 2.85
CA THR A 368 -4.44 -3.76 3.89
C THR A 368 -4.14 -3.15 5.26
N GLU A 369 -3.87 -1.85 5.31
CA GLU A 369 -3.88 -1.07 6.55
C GLU A 369 -4.39 0.34 6.28
N TRP A 370 -5.24 0.85 7.17
CA TRP A 370 -5.68 2.23 7.21
C TRP A 370 -6.23 2.59 8.58
N ASN A 371 -6.05 3.83 9.00
CA ASN A 371 -6.62 4.39 10.22
C ASN A 371 -6.56 5.92 10.19
N ALA A 372 -7.31 6.54 11.10
CA ALA A 372 -7.16 7.94 11.47
C ALA A 372 -5.84 8.16 12.22
N ASN A 373 -5.37 9.41 12.27
CA ASN A 373 -4.29 9.80 13.17
C ASN A 373 -4.69 9.51 14.62
N PRO A 374 -3.91 8.71 15.37
CA PRO A 374 -4.22 8.33 16.75
C PRO A 374 -4.22 9.51 17.74
N GLU A 375 -3.61 10.64 17.40
CA GLU A 375 -3.63 11.86 18.22
C GLU A 375 -4.98 12.61 18.16
N GLN A 376 -5.89 12.22 17.27
CA GLN A 376 -7.22 12.81 17.14
C GLN A 376 -8.20 12.25 18.16
N THR A 377 -9.25 13.03 18.43
CA THR A 377 -10.34 12.60 19.33
C THR A 377 -11.10 11.41 18.72
N ASP A 378 -11.70 10.56 19.56
CA ASP A 378 -12.50 9.43 19.09
C ASP A 378 -13.70 9.86 18.24
N ALA A 379 -14.29 11.03 18.49
CA ALA A 379 -15.35 11.60 17.67
C ALA A 379 -14.85 11.94 16.26
N TYR A 380 -13.67 12.54 16.15
CA TYR A 380 -13.04 12.79 14.85
C TYR A 380 -12.71 11.49 14.14
N ARG A 381 -12.06 10.55 14.83
CA ARG A 381 -11.69 9.22 14.30
C ARG A 381 -12.91 8.47 13.77
N ALA A 382 -14.04 8.53 14.48
CA ALA A 382 -15.30 7.92 14.04
C ALA A 382 -15.82 8.53 12.74
N THR A 383 -15.76 9.86 12.60
CA THR A 383 -16.14 10.57 11.36
C THR A 383 -15.22 10.19 10.21
N PHE A 384 -13.91 10.15 10.46
CA PHE A 384 -12.92 9.71 9.49
C PHE A 384 -13.18 8.28 9.01
N VAL A 385 -13.41 7.33 9.93
CA VAL A 385 -13.73 5.93 9.62
C VAL A 385 -14.95 5.82 8.71
N GLN A 386 -16.03 6.52 9.05
CA GLN A 386 -17.25 6.52 8.23
C GLN A 386 -17.01 7.09 6.83
N SER A 387 -16.31 8.21 6.73
CA SER A 387 -15.97 8.86 5.46
C SER A 387 -15.10 7.96 4.59
N ARG A 388 -14.04 7.37 5.16
CA ARG A 388 -13.12 6.49 4.41
C ARG A 388 -13.79 5.21 3.95
N LEU A 389 -14.56 4.55 4.81
CA LEU A 389 -15.34 3.38 4.42
C LEU A 389 -16.32 3.70 3.29
N GLN A 390 -16.97 4.87 3.31
CA GLN A 390 -17.88 5.30 2.24
C GLN A 390 -17.09 5.49 0.92
N SER A 391 -15.95 6.15 0.96
CA SER A 391 -15.12 6.37 -0.24
C SER A 391 -14.62 5.04 -0.82
N PHE A 392 -14.06 4.16 0.00
CA PHE A 392 -13.58 2.86 -0.43
C PHE A 392 -14.71 1.98 -1.00
N TYR A 393 -15.85 1.97 -0.32
CA TYR A 393 -17.01 1.20 -0.76
C TYR A 393 -17.56 1.68 -2.11
N ASN A 394 -17.67 2.98 -2.32
CA ASN A 394 -18.14 3.56 -3.57
C ASN A 394 -17.21 3.21 -4.73
N ALA A 395 -15.90 3.28 -4.50
CA ALA A 395 -14.89 3.00 -5.51
C ALA A 395 -14.64 1.50 -5.79
N ARG A 396 -15.13 0.59 -4.94
CA ARG A 396 -14.72 -0.83 -4.95
C ARG A 396 -14.84 -1.54 -6.30
N LYS A 397 -15.90 -1.26 -7.04
CA LYS A 397 -16.13 -1.87 -8.36
C LYS A 397 -15.32 -1.21 -9.46
N THR A 398 -15.38 0.11 -9.54
CA THR A 398 -14.71 0.88 -10.59
C THR A 398 -13.17 0.82 -10.49
N HIS A 399 -12.64 0.68 -9.26
CA HIS A 399 -11.20 0.65 -8.98
C HIS A 399 -10.67 -0.74 -8.66
N ASN A 400 -11.51 -1.78 -8.74
CA ASN A 400 -11.16 -3.16 -8.39
C ASN A 400 -10.60 -3.31 -6.96
N ILE A 401 -11.17 -2.56 -5.99
CA ILE A 401 -10.80 -2.67 -4.59
C ILE A 401 -11.55 -3.85 -3.98
N GLN A 402 -10.83 -4.93 -3.70
CA GLN A 402 -11.41 -6.17 -3.20
C GLN A 402 -11.65 -6.17 -1.70
N SER A 403 -10.80 -5.48 -0.94
CA SER A 403 -10.91 -5.43 0.53
C SER A 403 -10.31 -4.17 1.09
N THR A 404 -10.82 -3.79 2.26
CA THR A 404 -10.25 -2.74 3.12
C THR A 404 -10.15 -3.24 4.55
N MET A 405 -8.96 -3.16 5.16
CA MET A 405 -8.66 -3.73 6.48
C MET A 405 -8.22 -2.63 7.45
N TYR A 406 -9.08 -2.33 8.41
CA TYR A 406 -8.77 -1.35 9.45
C TYR A 406 -7.62 -1.83 10.34
N TYR A 407 -6.70 -0.98 10.69
CA TYR A 407 -5.60 -1.25 11.61
C TYR A 407 -5.85 -0.54 12.94
N VAL A 408 -6.22 -1.21 14.05
CA VAL A 408 -6.14 -2.66 14.29
C VAL A 408 -7.31 -3.08 15.20
N LEU A 409 -7.53 -4.39 15.38
CA LEU A 409 -8.63 -4.92 16.20
C LEU A 409 -8.55 -4.45 17.65
N ASP A 410 -7.40 -4.61 18.27
CA ASP A 410 -7.17 -4.23 19.67
C ASP A 410 -5.77 -3.66 19.85
N SER A 411 -5.63 -2.64 20.68
CA SER A 411 -4.35 -2.10 21.11
C SER A 411 -4.37 -1.84 22.62
N GLY A 412 -3.23 -2.05 23.28
CA GLY A 412 -3.13 -1.84 24.73
C GLY A 412 -3.11 -0.37 25.15
N ASP A 413 -2.87 0.54 24.21
CA ASP A 413 -2.50 1.93 24.45
C ASP A 413 -3.49 2.98 23.91
N HIS A 414 -4.67 2.56 23.45
CA HIS A 414 -5.71 3.42 22.88
C HIS A 414 -5.26 4.22 21.65
N THR A 415 -4.26 3.73 20.90
CA THR A 415 -3.75 4.42 19.71
C THR A 415 -4.50 4.02 18.43
N PHE A 416 -4.18 2.86 17.87
CA PHE A 416 -4.71 2.41 16.58
C PHE A 416 -5.89 1.44 16.71
N GLY A 417 -6.14 0.88 17.91
CA GLY A 417 -7.19 -0.10 18.12
C GLY A 417 -8.59 0.45 17.82
N ILE A 418 -9.45 -0.42 17.32
CA ILE A 418 -10.90 -0.18 17.38
C ILE A 418 -11.46 -0.58 18.75
N MET A 419 -10.66 -1.35 19.49
CA MET A 419 -10.84 -1.73 20.89
C MET A 419 -9.56 -1.43 21.68
N THR A 420 -9.68 -1.23 22.98
CA THR A 420 -8.54 -1.16 23.91
C THR A 420 -8.71 -2.21 24.99
N ASN A 421 -7.79 -3.17 25.05
CA ASN A 421 -7.83 -4.25 26.04
C ASN A 421 -9.19 -4.98 26.12
N GLY A 422 -9.84 -5.20 24.96
CA GLY A 422 -11.12 -5.87 24.86
C GLY A 422 -12.34 -4.97 25.03
N VAL A 423 -12.13 -3.67 25.24
CA VAL A 423 -13.22 -2.70 25.40
C VAL A 423 -13.38 -1.90 24.11
N PRO A 424 -14.56 -1.90 23.47
CA PRO A 424 -14.84 -1.11 22.28
C PRO A 424 -14.58 0.39 22.49
N ILE A 425 -13.85 1.04 21.57
CA ILE A 425 -13.65 2.47 21.57
C ILE A 425 -14.82 3.13 20.82
N ASN A 426 -15.81 3.61 21.57
CA ASN A 426 -16.93 4.33 20.96
C ASN A 426 -16.66 5.85 20.91
N PRO A 427 -17.07 6.54 19.82
CA PRO A 427 -17.95 6.06 18.71
C PRO A 427 -17.22 5.39 17.53
N VAL A 428 -15.92 5.17 17.55
CA VAL A 428 -15.16 4.56 16.43
C VAL A 428 -15.68 3.15 16.11
N TYR A 429 -15.81 2.31 17.14
CA TYR A 429 -16.32 0.94 17.00
C TYR A 429 -17.71 0.88 16.39
N SER A 430 -18.64 1.69 16.91
CA SER A 430 -20.00 1.73 16.41
C SER A 430 -20.12 2.29 14.98
N SER A 431 -19.29 3.29 14.62
CA SER A 431 -19.23 3.84 13.26
C SER A 431 -18.83 2.78 12.24
N TYR A 432 -17.75 2.04 12.53
CA TYR A 432 -17.30 0.94 11.68
C TYR A 432 -18.37 -0.15 11.56
N THR A 433 -18.87 -0.63 12.72
CA THR A 433 -19.85 -1.72 12.79
C THR A 433 -21.13 -1.41 12.02
N ASN A 434 -21.70 -0.23 12.26
CA ASN A 434 -22.95 0.19 11.61
C ASN A 434 -22.77 0.29 10.09
N PHE A 435 -21.63 0.79 9.64
CA PHE A 435 -21.33 0.90 8.21
C PHE A 435 -21.18 -0.47 7.55
N ALA A 436 -20.36 -1.35 8.12
CA ALA A 436 -20.06 -2.66 7.56
C ALA A 436 -21.26 -3.59 7.56
N ARG A 437 -22.02 -3.64 8.66
CA ARG A 437 -23.20 -4.50 8.77
C ARG A 437 -24.36 -4.07 7.87
N ALA A 438 -24.56 -2.77 7.66
CA ALA A 438 -25.57 -2.27 6.71
C ALA A 438 -25.26 -2.67 5.25
N ARG A 439 -24.05 -3.16 4.98
CA ARG A 439 -23.56 -3.55 3.64
C ARG A 439 -23.04 -4.99 3.63
N SER A 440 -23.53 -5.82 4.55
CA SER A 440 -23.20 -7.25 4.62
C SER A 440 -23.62 -7.92 3.29
N GLY A 441 -22.67 -8.55 2.61
CA GLY A 441 -22.84 -9.10 1.26
C GLY A 441 -22.12 -8.33 0.17
N ALA A 442 -21.44 -7.24 0.52
CA ALA A 442 -20.58 -6.48 -0.41
C ALA A 442 -19.26 -7.21 -0.73
#